data_679811a0e2ad8306aafccaf4b58c66f4
#
_entry.id   679811a0e2ad8306aafccaf4b58c66f4
#
_cell.length_a   1.000
_cell.length_b   1.000
_cell.length_c   1.000
_cell.angle_alpha   90.00
_cell.angle_beta   90.00
_cell.angle_gamma   90.00
#
_symmetry.space_group_name_H-M   'P 1'
#
loop_
_entity.id
_entity.type
_entity.pdbx_description
1 polymer ?
#
loop_
_entity_poly.entity_id
_entity_poly.type
_entity_poly.pdbx_seq_one_letter_code
_entity_poly.pdbx_strand_id
1 'polypeptide(L)'
;VLFDVDNTLVRHGEPATKQAKELFEHLRGIGLKTCIISNNKEPRVSPFAKEVGSDYIYKAGKPSVRGYEDAMKRIHTTPDTTIFIGDQIFTDIYGANRAGIRTYLVQPIHPKEEIQIVLKRYIERIVLFFYHRRNKR
;
A
#
# COMPACT_ATOMS: atom_id res chain seq x y z
N VAL A 1 -4.16 -2.36 -4.19
CA VAL A 1 -3.28 -1.32 -3.64
C VAL A 1 -2.20 -1.99 -2.81
N LEU A 2 -0.94 -1.66 -3.08
CA LEU A 2 0.20 -2.12 -2.30
C LEU A 2 0.67 -0.99 -1.37
N PHE A 3 1.00 -1.33 -0.13
CA PHE A 3 1.39 -0.35 0.88
C PHE A 3 2.71 -0.71 1.55
N ASP A 4 3.54 0.29 1.81
CA ASP A 4 4.52 0.26 2.89
C ASP A 4 3.83 0.56 4.23
N VAL A 5 4.42 0.14 5.35
CA VAL A 5 3.82 0.31 6.68
C VAL A 5 4.38 1.50 7.42
N ASP A 6 5.67 1.44 7.78
CA ASP A 6 6.29 2.43 8.65
C ASP A 6 6.36 3.80 7.98
N ASN A 7 5.89 4.83 8.68
CA ASN A 7 5.78 6.21 8.20
C ASN A 7 4.86 6.42 6.98
N THR A 8 4.16 5.38 6.55
CA THR A 8 3.14 5.45 5.50
C THR A 8 1.74 5.27 6.08
N LEU A 9 1.50 4.18 6.79
CA LEU A 9 0.21 3.88 7.42
C LEU A 9 0.18 4.24 8.90
N VAL A 10 1.32 4.06 9.57
CA VAL A 10 1.51 4.36 10.98
C VAL A 10 2.92 4.92 11.18
N ARG A 11 3.20 5.49 12.36
CA ARG A 11 4.56 5.86 12.74
C ARG A 11 5.46 4.64 12.78
N HIS A 12 6.75 4.85 12.56
CA HIS A 12 7.74 3.79 12.54
C HIS A 12 7.64 2.89 13.79
N GLY A 13 7.50 1.60 13.58
CA GLY A 13 7.45 0.59 14.63
C GLY A 13 6.11 0.45 15.36
N GLU A 14 5.12 1.28 15.08
CA GLU A 14 3.83 1.22 15.77
C GLU A 14 2.90 0.14 15.23
N PRO A 15 2.02 -0.42 16.09
CA PRO A 15 0.99 -1.36 15.65
C PRO A 15 -0.10 -0.64 14.84
N ALA A 16 -1.01 -1.43 14.27
CA ALA A 16 -2.12 -0.90 13.51
C ALA A 16 -3.03 -0.01 14.37
N THR A 17 -3.29 1.19 13.88
CA THR A 17 -4.20 2.13 14.51
C THR A 17 -5.64 1.86 14.09
N LYS A 18 -6.59 2.41 14.85
CA LYS A 18 -8.01 2.36 14.48
C LYS A 18 -8.24 2.93 13.07
N GLN A 19 -7.55 4.01 12.77
CA GLN A 19 -7.66 4.68 11.47
C GLN A 19 -7.10 3.80 10.35
N ALA A 20 -5.99 3.11 10.57
CA ALA A 20 -5.45 2.18 9.58
C ALA A 20 -6.44 1.05 9.31
N LYS A 21 -7.07 0.49 10.35
CA LYS A 21 -8.09 -0.54 10.20
C LYS A 21 -9.29 -0.04 9.39
N GLU A 22 -9.78 1.17 9.69
CA GLU A 22 -10.89 1.79 8.97
C GLU A 22 -10.55 2.01 7.49
N LEU A 23 -9.33 2.44 7.20
CA LEU A 23 -8.87 2.61 5.82
C LEU A 23 -8.96 1.30 5.04
N PHE A 24 -8.43 0.21 5.59
CA PHE A 24 -8.46 -1.09 4.92
C PHE A 24 -9.88 -1.64 4.77
N GLU A 25 -10.74 -1.43 5.76
CA GLU A 25 -12.16 -1.78 5.65
C GLU A 25 -12.84 -1.02 4.51
N HIS A 26 -12.57 0.27 4.40
CA HIS A 26 -13.11 1.10 3.32
C HIS A 26 -12.64 0.60 1.95
N LEU A 27 -11.36 0.26 1.80
CA LEU A 27 -10.81 -0.26 0.56
C LEU A 27 -11.47 -1.59 0.17
N ARG A 28 -11.66 -2.49 1.11
CA ARG A 28 -12.38 -3.74 0.86
C ARG A 28 -13.83 -3.48 0.45
N GLY A 29 -14.48 -2.53 1.11
CA GLY A 29 -15.87 -2.16 0.82
C GLY A 29 -16.09 -1.65 -0.59
N ILE A 30 -15.10 -1.01 -1.19
CA ILE A 30 -15.17 -0.54 -2.59
C ILE A 30 -14.56 -1.53 -3.58
N GLY A 31 -14.21 -2.74 -3.14
CA GLY A 31 -13.75 -3.82 -4.01
C GLY A 31 -12.27 -3.83 -4.33
N LEU A 32 -11.45 -3.06 -3.60
CA LEU A 32 -9.99 -3.06 -3.80
C LEU A 32 -9.32 -4.13 -2.96
N LYS A 33 -8.39 -4.83 -3.57
CA LYS A 33 -7.51 -5.78 -2.90
C LYS A 33 -6.28 -5.04 -2.38
N THR A 34 -5.74 -5.50 -1.26
CA THR A 34 -4.58 -4.87 -0.61
C THR A 34 -3.50 -5.89 -0.32
N CYS A 35 -2.24 -5.45 -0.34
CA CYS A 35 -1.11 -6.22 0.13
C CYS A 35 -0.06 -5.27 0.73
N ILE A 36 0.47 -5.64 1.87
CA ILE A 36 1.55 -4.91 2.53
C ILE A 36 2.87 -5.46 2.04
N ILE A 37 3.80 -4.59 1.65
CA ILE A 37 5.16 -4.95 1.26
C ILE A 37 6.15 -4.25 2.19
N SER A 38 6.88 -5.03 2.97
CA SER A 38 7.83 -4.49 3.95
C SER A 38 9.16 -5.22 3.89
N ASN A 39 10.25 -4.48 4.11
CA ASN A 39 11.59 -5.07 4.31
C ASN A 39 11.78 -5.62 5.73
N ASN A 40 10.86 -5.35 6.63
CA ASN A 40 10.91 -5.83 7.99
C ASN A 40 10.67 -7.34 8.09
N LYS A 41 11.00 -7.90 9.24
CA LYS A 41 10.81 -9.32 9.54
C LYS A 41 9.34 -9.63 9.82
N GLU A 42 8.97 -10.90 9.70
CA GLU A 42 7.60 -11.38 9.91
C GLU A 42 6.97 -10.93 11.23
N PRO A 43 7.65 -10.96 12.41
CA PRO A 43 7.04 -10.50 13.66
C PRO A 43 6.57 -9.05 13.66
N ARG A 44 7.12 -8.21 12.80
CA ARG A 44 6.64 -6.82 12.63
C ARG A 44 5.46 -6.75 11.65
N VAL A 45 5.53 -7.48 10.56
CA VAL A 45 4.61 -7.32 9.43
C VAL A 45 3.33 -8.13 9.60
N SER A 46 3.43 -9.38 10.02
CA SER A 46 2.29 -10.30 10.10
C SER A 46 1.20 -9.83 11.08
N PRO A 47 1.52 -9.41 12.32
CA PRO A 47 0.47 -8.92 13.22
C PRO A 47 -0.25 -7.69 12.69
N PHE A 48 0.50 -6.75 12.10
CA PHE A 48 -0.07 -5.56 11.49
C PHE A 48 -1.05 -5.93 10.36
N ALA A 49 -0.60 -6.77 9.45
CA ALA A 49 -1.41 -7.20 8.30
C ALA A 49 -2.69 -7.92 8.73
N LYS A 50 -2.60 -8.79 9.73
CA LYS A 50 -3.77 -9.48 10.30
C LYS A 50 -4.75 -8.52 10.94
N GLU A 51 -4.26 -7.52 11.66
CA GLU A 51 -5.09 -6.50 12.30
C GLU A 51 -5.91 -5.70 11.28
N VAL A 52 -5.31 -5.34 10.15
CA VAL A 52 -6.01 -4.58 9.10
C VAL A 52 -6.71 -5.49 8.08
N GLY A 53 -6.51 -6.81 8.15
CA GLY A 53 -7.14 -7.75 7.25
C GLY A 53 -6.55 -7.74 5.84
N SER A 54 -5.23 -7.62 5.71
CA SER A 54 -4.54 -7.55 4.42
C SER A 54 -3.58 -8.72 4.21
N ASP A 55 -3.34 -9.07 2.95
CA ASP A 55 -2.19 -9.89 2.57
C ASP A 55 -0.90 -9.12 2.83
N TYR A 56 0.23 -9.83 2.89
CA TYR A 56 1.51 -9.20 3.19
C TYR A 56 2.69 -9.97 2.61
N ILE A 57 3.78 -9.23 2.35
CA ILE A 57 5.10 -9.73 2.01
C ILE A 57 6.09 -9.13 3.02
N TYR A 58 6.71 -9.95 3.83
CA TYR A 58 7.80 -9.53 4.71
C TYR A 58 9.16 -9.85 4.08
N LYS A 59 10.23 -9.21 4.55
CA LYS A 59 11.57 -9.33 3.96
C LYS A 59 11.54 -9.20 2.43
N ALA A 60 10.81 -8.22 1.98
CA ALA A 60 10.51 -8.06 0.55
C ALA A 60 11.73 -7.75 -0.31
N GLY A 61 12.80 -7.24 0.30
CA GLY A 61 14.03 -6.90 -0.41
C GLY A 61 13.91 -5.67 -1.31
N LYS A 62 12.98 -4.77 -0.99
CA LYS A 62 12.85 -3.52 -1.75
C LYS A 62 14.19 -2.77 -1.81
N PRO A 63 14.63 -2.24 -2.95
CA PRO A 63 13.89 -1.98 -4.19
C PRO A 63 13.89 -3.11 -5.22
N SER A 64 14.24 -4.33 -4.87
CA SER A 64 14.11 -5.47 -5.79
C SER A 64 12.66 -5.64 -6.25
N VAL A 65 12.46 -5.99 -7.52
CA VAL A 65 11.11 -6.17 -8.09
C VAL A 65 10.39 -7.39 -7.54
N ARG A 66 11.10 -8.34 -6.98
CA ARG A 66 10.56 -9.62 -6.51
C ARG A 66 9.41 -9.47 -5.52
N GLY A 67 9.55 -8.60 -4.52
CA GLY A 67 8.50 -8.37 -3.52
C GLY A 67 7.22 -7.82 -4.12
N TYR A 68 7.35 -6.92 -5.09
CA TYR A 68 6.20 -6.34 -5.79
C TYR A 68 5.50 -7.36 -6.67
N GLU A 69 6.27 -8.18 -7.39
CA GLU A 69 5.72 -9.25 -8.21
C GLU A 69 5.00 -10.31 -7.36
N ASP A 70 5.59 -10.71 -6.25
CA ASP A 70 4.98 -11.67 -5.33
C ASP A 70 3.67 -11.12 -4.75
N ALA A 71 3.63 -9.84 -4.40
CA ALA A 71 2.42 -9.20 -3.90
C ALA A 71 1.30 -9.18 -4.94
N MET A 72 1.63 -8.82 -6.17
CA MET A 72 0.64 -8.83 -7.27
C MET A 72 0.10 -10.24 -7.52
N LYS A 73 0.95 -11.26 -7.46
CA LYS A 73 0.51 -12.66 -7.58
C LYS A 73 -0.47 -13.04 -6.47
N ARG A 74 -0.18 -12.62 -5.23
CA ARG A 74 -1.04 -12.93 -4.09
C ARG A 74 -2.45 -12.36 -4.23
N ILE A 75 -2.56 -11.14 -4.73
CA ILE A 75 -3.86 -10.48 -4.86
C ILE A 75 -4.43 -10.56 -6.28
N HIS A 76 -3.79 -11.33 -7.16
CA HIS A 76 -4.24 -11.57 -8.54
C HIS A 76 -4.42 -10.27 -9.34
N THR A 77 -3.41 -9.42 -9.29
CA THR A 77 -3.38 -8.16 -10.05
C THR A 77 -2.18 -8.10 -10.98
N THR A 78 -2.19 -7.12 -11.88
CA THR A 78 -1.12 -6.86 -12.84
C THR A 78 -0.56 -5.46 -12.60
N PRO A 79 0.62 -5.12 -13.18
CA PRO A 79 1.15 -3.75 -13.05
C PRO A 79 0.16 -2.66 -13.49
N ASP A 80 -0.65 -2.93 -14.52
CA ASP A 80 -1.64 -1.97 -15.03
C ASP A 80 -2.81 -1.73 -14.07
N THR A 81 -3.07 -2.67 -13.16
CA THR A 81 -4.20 -2.60 -12.22
C THR A 81 -3.74 -2.41 -10.78
N THR A 82 -2.46 -2.16 -10.57
CA THR A 82 -1.83 -2.05 -9.26
C THR A 82 -1.22 -0.68 -9.06
N ILE A 83 -1.31 -0.18 -7.84
CA ILE A 83 -0.62 1.02 -7.39
C ILE A 83 0.15 0.71 -6.10
N PHE A 84 1.20 1.46 -5.85
CA PHE A 84 1.98 1.37 -4.63
C PHE A 84 2.04 2.71 -3.91
N ILE A 85 1.86 2.68 -2.60
CA ILE A 85 1.92 3.85 -1.73
C ILE A 85 3.02 3.64 -0.69
N GLY A 86 3.99 4.55 -0.65
CA GLY A 86 5.10 4.48 0.29
C GLY A 86 5.72 5.85 0.55
N ASP A 87 6.63 5.92 1.52
CA ASP A 87 7.26 7.16 1.96
C ASP A 87 8.72 7.32 1.52
N GLN A 88 9.37 6.27 1.07
CA GLN A 88 10.78 6.27 0.71
C GLN A 88 10.98 6.22 -0.81
N ILE A 89 11.70 7.21 -1.34
CA ILE A 89 11.95 7.32 -2.79
C ILE A 89 12.72 6.10 -3.31
N PHE A 90 13.80 5.71 -2.63
CA PHE A 90 14.67 4.65 -3.14
C PHE A 90 14.04 3.26 -3.01
N THR A 91 13.57 2.88 -1.82
CA THR A 91 13.05 1.53 -1.61
C THR A 91 11.64 1.35 -2.14
N ASP A 92 10.78 2.36 -2.02
CA ASP A 92 9.37 2.24 -2.37
C ASP A 92 9.09 2.68 -3.82
N ILE A 93 9.38 3.94 -4.13
CA ILE A 93 9.00 4.50 -5.43
C ILE A 93 9.86 3.94 -6.56
N TYR A 94 11.18 3.91 -6.39
CA TYR A 94 12.09 3.36 -7.39
C TYR A 94 11.83 1.87 -7.62
N GLY A 95 11.66 1.09 -6.54
CA GLY A 95 11.38 -0.34 -6.64
C GLY A 95 10.08 -0.65 -7.36
N ALA A 96 9.01 0.04 -6.99
CA ALA A 96 7.70 -0.15 -7.63
C ALA A 96 7.71 0.29 -9.10
N ASN A 97 8.40 1.39 -9.42
CA ASN A 97 8.56 1.82 -10.81
C ASN A 97 9.28 0.77 -11.66
N ARG A 98 10.31 0.10 -11.11
CA ARG A 98 10.99 -1.01 -11.81
C ARG A 98 10.06 -2.19 -12.06
N ALA A 99 9.09 -2.42 -11.21
CA ALA A 99 8.07 -3.44 -11.39
C ALA A 99 6.94 -3.00 -12.33
N GLY A 100 7.00 -1.79 -12.86
CA GLY A 100 5.98 -1.25 -13.77
C GLY A 100 4.72 -0.76 -13.08
N ILE A 101 4.76 -0.56 -11.77
CA ILE A 101 3.60 -0.16 -10.96
C ILE A 101 3.56 1.35 -10.80
N ARG A 102 2.38 1.95 -10.92
CA ARG A 102 2.18 3.36 -10.61
C ARG A 102 2.38 3.60 -9.11
N THR A 103 3.12 4.63 -8.76
CA THR A 103 3.53 4.91 -7.40
C THR A 103 3.03 6.25 -6.90
N TYR A 104 2.79 6.32 -5.60
CA TYR A 104 2.44 7.55 -4.90
C TYR A 104 3.34 7.70 -3.68
N LEU A 105 4.13 8.76 -3.66
CA LEU A 105 4.97 9.10 -2.52
C LEU A 105 4.14 9.87 -1.50
N VAL A 106 4.10 9.38 -0.27
CA VAL A 106 3.47 10.10 0.83
C VAL A 106 4.54 10.68 1.73
N GLN A 107 4.25 11.81 2.37
CA GLN A 107 5.17 12.39 3.33
C GLN A 107 5.15 11.58 4.63
N PRO A 108 6.30 11.40 5.30
CA PRO A 108 6.36 10.72 6.59
C PRO A 108 5.38 11.33 7.59
N ILE A 109 4.77 10.46 8.37
CA ILE A 109 3.68 10.84 9.27
C ILE A 109 4.17 11.70 10.42
N HIS A 110 3.68 12.94 10.49
CA HIS A 110 3.86 13.79 11.65
C HIS A 110 2.57 13.96 12.43
N PRO A 111 1.47 14.52 12.04
CA PRO A 111 0.22 14.36 12.80
C PRO A 111 -0.57 13.19 12.24
N LYS A 112 -1.03 12.31 13.14
CA LYS A 112 -1.78 11.08 12.79
C LYS A 112 -3.05 11.34 11.97
N GLU A 113 -3.67 12.50 12.13
CA GLU A 113 -4.97 12.80 11.49
C GLU A 113 -4.83 13.26 10.05
N GLU A 114 -3.79 14.03 9.71
CA GLU A 114 -3.64 14.60 8.37
C GLU A 114 -3.34 13.57 7.29
N ILE A 115 -2.59 12.53 7.62
CA ILE A 115 -2.18 11.51 6.65
C ILE A 115 -3.34 10.66 6.16
N GLN A 116 -4.31 10.38 7.01
CA GLN A 116 -5.44 9.56 6.60
C GLN A 116 -6.39 10.30 5.68
N ILE A 117 -6.55 11.60 5.88
CA ILE A 117 -7.30 12.43 4.95
C ILE A 117 -6.59 12.48 3.60
N VAL A 118 -5.27 12.62 3.60
CA VAL A 118 -4.45 12.62 2.39
C VAL A 118 -4.51 11.27 1.69
N LEU A 119 -4.34 10.16 2.42
CA LEU A 119 -4.43 8.81 1.87
C LEU A 119 -5.81 8.51 1.29
N LYS A 120 -6.88 8.88 1.98
CA LYS A 120 -8.24 8.73 1.47
C LYS A 120 -8.44 9.50 0.17
N ARG A 121 -7.96 10.73 0.09
CA ARG A 121 -8.04 11.54 -1.14
C ARG A 121 -7.28 10.92 -2.29
N TYR A 122 -6.06 10.43 -2.05
CA TYR A 122 -5.28 9.77 -3.08
C TYR A 122 -5.97 8.52 -3.59
N ILE A 123 -6.48 7.70 -2.68
CA ILE A 123 -7.16 6.44 -3.02
C ILE A 123 -8.46 6.72 -3.79
N GLU A 124 -9.24 7.70 -3.38
CA GLU A 124 -10.45 8.11 -4.10
C GLU A 124 -10.12 8.59 -5.52
N ARG A 125 -9.06 9.40 -5.70
CA ARG A 125 -8.60 9.82 -7.02
C ARG A 125 -8.20 8.63 -7.90
N ILE A 126 -7.54 7.65 -7.32
CA ILE A 126 -7.10 6.45 -8.02
C ILE A 126 -8.29 5.60 -8.44
N VAL A 127 -9.24 5.40 -7.54
CA VAL A 127 -10.49 4.68 -7.85
C VAL A 127 -11.25 5.38 -8.98
N LEU A 128 -11.37 6.71 -8.91
CA LEU A 128 -12.03 7.49 -9.97
C LEU A 128 -11.26 7.38 -11.29
N PHE A 129 -9.93 7.41 -11.25
CA PHE A 129 -9.11 7.25 -12.45
C PHE A 129 -9.36 5.90 -13.12
N PHE A 130 -9.34 4.80 -12.38
CA PHE A 130 -9.60 3.47 -12.92
C PHE A 130 -11.07 3.33 -13.35
N TYR A 131 -12.00 3.90 -12.61
CA TYR A 131 -13.41 3.91 -12.97
C TYR A 131 -13.65 4.61 -14.31
N HIS A 132 -13.09 5.80 -14.49
CA HIS A 132 -13.20 6.55 -15.74
C HIS A 132 -12.52 5.83 -16.90
N ARG A 133 -11.37 5.20 -16.67
CA ARG A 133 -10.67 4.42 -17.70
C ARG A 133 -11.47 3.18 -18.12
N ARG A 134 -12.15 2.54 -17.19
CA ARG A 134 -13.00 1.38 -17.45
C ARG A 134 -14.25 1.76 -18.24
N ASN A 135 -14.82 2.91 -17.97
CA ASN A 135 -16.04 3.38 -18.64
C ASN A 135 -15.80 4.03 -20.01
N LYS A 136 -14.56 4.32 -20.36
CA LYS A 136 -14.18 4.81 -21.70
C LYS A 136 -13.95 3.68 -22.73
N ARG A 137 -14.06 2.45 -22.30
CA ARG A 137 -14.05 1.28 -23.17
C ARG A 137 -15.50 0.85 -23.41
#